data_8e1120057793d860a54324ffdd00face
#
_entry.id   8e1120057793d860a54324ffdd00face
#
_cell.length_a   1.000
_cell.length_b   1.000
_cell.length_c   1.000
_cell.angle_alpha   90.00
_cell.angle_beta   90.00
_cell.angle_gamma   90.00
#
_symmetry.space_group_name_H-M   'P 1'
#
loop_
_entity.id
_entity.type
_entity.pdbx_description
1 polymer ?
#
loop_
_entity_poly.entity_id
_entity_poly.type
_entity_poly.pdbx_seq_one_letter_code
_entity_poly.pdbx_strand_id
1 'polypeptide(L)'
;MRNKLQKFGLLLIGAVAGVMLSLNFSAVADKENNEIMLPLPVEELRAFTEVFGRIKMNYVEPVEDGKLITEAINGMLTGLDPHSAYLDKEAYNELQIGTQGEFGGLGIEVTMENGFVKVISPIEDTPAFRAGMKAGDLIIKLDDTAVKGMTLSDAIKIMRGKPNTPITISVVRKGENKPIIFTIVRAIIKIKSVKSKLLEPGYAYIRITQFQEQTGESLANAINKLFKKSPIPMKGLILYLRNDPGGLLNGAVAVSAAFLPTDSLVVYTDGRTHDAKMKLKASPEFYLRNMTGDYLKKLPPEIKTVPMITLVNGGSASASEIVAGALQDHKRSIVMGTQTFGKGSVQTILPLGNSTAIKLTTARYYTPNGQSIQAKGITPDILDESARDESGRLREADLEGHLSNGSDKERESIEEAKIMLNQESIKPESNGHDNQDEKDEEPIVLGSSNDLLLQQAMNHFKGITTPNKDLRELATKGAKK
;
A
#
# COMPACT_ATOMS: atom_id res chain seq x y z
N MET A 1 -29.98 -3.44 77.74
CA MET A 1 -29.71 -4.56 76.83
C MET A 1 -30.20 -4.32 75.37
N ARG A 2 -31.31 -3.61 75.15
CA ARG A 2 -31.93 -3.39 73.80
C ARG A 2 -31.01 -2.60 72.81
N ASN A 3 -30.23 -1.65 73.26
CA ASN A 3 -29.34 -0.85 72.37
C ASN A 3 -28.05 -1.62 71.90
N LYS A 4 -27.62 -2.64 72.61
CA LYS A 4 -26.49 -3.48 72.16
C LYS A 4 -26.90 -4.47 71.09
N LEU A 5 -28.14 -5.02 71.18
CA LEU A 5 -28.67 -5.93 70.13
C LEU A 5 -28.95 -5.21 68.83
N GLN A 6 -29.44 -3.93 68.86
CA GLN A 6 -29.65 -3.14 67.65
C GLN A 6 -28.36 -2.79 66.91
N LYS A 7 -27.27 -2.50 67.68
CA LYS A 7 -25.96 -2.22 67.09
C LYS A 7 -25.33 -3.47 66.46
N PHE A 8 -25.52 -4.64 67.08
CA PHE A 8 -25.07 -5.91 66.56
C PHE A 8 -25.82 -6.33 65.28
N GLY A 9 -27.13 -6.09 65.22
CA GLY A 9 -27.95 -6.31 64.05
C GLY A 9 -27.54 -5.44 62.85
N LEU A 10 -27.24 -4.17 63.08
CA LEU A 10 -26.74 -3.24 62.04
C LEU A 10 -25.37 -3.64 61.49
N LEU A 11 -24.47 -4.12 62.37
CA LEU A 11 -23.15 -4.62 61.95
C LEU A 11 -23.26 -5.91 61.09
N LEU A 12 -24.19 -6.79 61.46
CA LEU A 12 -24.42 -8.04 60.72
C LEU A 12 -25.05 -7.78 59.35
N ILE A 13 -26.02 -6.83 59.27
CA ILE A 13 -26.60 -6.39 58.02
C ILE A 13 -25.55 -5.74 57.11
N GLY A 14 -24.66 -4.88 57.66
CA GLY A 14 -23.58 -4.26 56.92
C GLY A 14 -22.56 -5.28 56.41
N ALA A 15 -22.21 -6.31 57.19
CA ALA A 15 -21.32 -7.40 56.76
C ALA A 15 -21.94 -8.24 55.64
N VAL A 16 -23.20 -8.59 55.72
CA VAL A 16 -23.93 -9.36 54.68
C VAL A 16 -24.09 -8.54 53.44
N ALA A 17 -24.40 -7.24 53.53
CA ALA A 17 -24.48 -6.34 52.37
C ALA A 17 -23.12 -6.11 51.71
N GLY A 18 -22.03 -6.03 52.51
CA GLY A 18 -20.65 -5.94 52.02
C GLY A 18 -20.21 -7.20 51.24
N VAL A 19 -20.52 -8.39 51.79
CA VAL A 19 -20.25 -9.68 51.12
C VAL A 19 -21.09 -9.82 49.84
N MET A 20 -22.38 -9.43 49.83
CA MET A 20 -23.22 -9.47 48.64
C MET A 20 -22.73 -8.48 47.55
N LEU A 21 -22.30 -7.28 47.94
CA LEU A 21 -21.68 -6.32 47.02
C LEU A 21 -20.34 -6.85 46.46
N SER A 22 -19.50 -7.43 47.29
CA SER A 22 -18.23 -8.02 46.86
C SER A 22 -18.40 -9.18 45.91
N LEU A 23 -19.39 -10.05 46.15
CA LEU A 23 -19.71 -11.18 45.25
C LEU A 23 -20.29 -10.71 43.90
N ASN A 24 -21.09 -9.62 43.89
CA ASN A 24 -21.58 -9.06 42.64
C ASN A 24 -20.49 -8.32 41.85
N PHE A 25 -19.54 -7.68 42.52
CA PHE A 25 -18.38 -7.07 41.83
C PHE A 25 -17.44 -8.10 41.24
N SER A 26 -17.23 -9.25 41.90
CA SER A 26 -16.43 -10.35 41.34
C SER A 26 -17.12 -11.02 40.14
N ALA A 27 -18.45 -11.09 40.12
CA ALA A 27 -19.19 -11.69 39.01
C ALA A 27 -19.26 -10.82 37.74
N VAL A 28 -19.00 -9.50 37.85
CA VAL A 28 -18.98 -8.58 36.70
C VAL A 28 -17.57 -8.50 36.08
N ALA A 29 -16.51 -8.83 36.83
CA ALA A 29 -15.13 -8.84 36.32
C ALA A 29 -14.78 -10.07 35.45
N ASP A 30 -15.57 -11.14 35.55
CA ASP A 30 -15.27 -12.41 34.85
C ASP A 30 -15.96 -12.56 33.48
N LYS A 31 -16.56 -11.50 32.93
CA LYS A 31 -17.35 -11.63 31.69
C LYS A 31 -16.72 -11.09 30.42
N GLU A 32 -15.50 -10.52 30.45
CA GLU A 32 -14.91 -9.91 29.24
C GLU A 32 -13.44 -10.25 28.94
N ASN A 33 -12.82 -11.23 29.58
CA ASN A 33 -11.48 -11.66 29.15
C ASN A 33 -11.35 -13.19 29.14
N ASN A 34 -12.09 -13.87 28.27
CA ASN A 34 -11.64 -15.14 27.72
C ASN A 34 -10.59 -14.86 26.62
N GLU A 35 -9.54 -14.15 26.92
CA GLU A 35 -8.27 -14.36 26.23
C GLU A 35 -7.89 -15.82 26.56
N ILE A 36 -8.01 -16.69 25.57
CA ILE A 36 -7.45 -18.04 25.64
C ILE A 36 -5.95 -17.82 25.83
N MET A 37 -5.50 -17.79 27.08
CA MET A 37 -4.08 -17.84 27.38
C MET A 37 -3.59 -19.23 26.93
N LEU A 38 -3.08 -19.26 25.70
CA LEU A 38 -2.40 -20.43 25.19
C LEU A 38 -1.25 -20.74 26.17
N PRO A 39 -1.10 -22.00 26.62
CA PRO A 39 -0.02 -22.35 27.53
C PRO A 39 1.32 -21.95 26.91
N LEU A 40 2.15 -21.27 27.67
CA LEU A 40 3.47 -20.90 27.20
C LEU A 40 4.29 -22.15 26.87
N PRO A 41 4.96 -22.22 25.72
CA PRO A 41 5.82 -23.33 25.33
C PRO A 41 7.14 -23.26 26.11
N VAL A 42 7.13 -23.73 27.36
CA VAL A 42 8.24 -23.53 28.34
C VAL A 42 9.54 -24.21 27.88
N GLU A 43 9.44 -25.39 27.26
CA GLU A 43 10.58 -26.15 26.76
C GLU A 43 11.28 -25.42 25.60
N GLU A 44 10.50 -24.90 24.66
CA GLU A 44 10.96 -24.14 23.49
C GLU A 44 11.57 -22.81 23.93
N LEU A 45 10.96 -22.14 24.91
CA LEU A 45 11.52 -20.90 25.49
C LEU A 45 12.84 -21.15 26.21
N ARG A 46 13.00 -22.32 26.88
CA ARG A 46 14.26 -22.71 27.49
C ARG A 46 15.33 -22.93 26.43
N ALA A 47 15.02 -23.65 25.36
CA ALA A 47 15.95 -23.85 24.23
C ALA A 47 16.35 -22.52 23.60
N PHE A 48 15.38 -21.62 23.37
CA PHE A 48 15.66 -20.27 22.87
C PHE A 48 16.64 -19.49 23.78
N THR A 49 16.42 -19.53 25.10
CA THR A 49 17.27 -18.83 26.06
C THR A 49 18.69 -19.42 26.10
N GLU A 50 18.82 -20.75 25.97
CA GLU A 50 20.13 -21.42 25.90
C GLU A 50 20.91 -20.99 24.63
N VAL A 51 20.25 -20.98 23.46
CA VAL A 51 20.86 -20.53 22.20
C VAL A 51 21.29 -19.07 22.31
N PHE A 52 20.44 -18.20 22.84
CA PHE A 52 20.77 -16.80 23.07
C PHE A 52 22.04 -16.64 23.94
N GLY A 53 22.10 -17.37 25.06
CA GLY A 53 23.25 -17.35 25.94
C GLY A 53 24.53 -17.87 25.30
N ARG A 54 24.46 -18.95 24.50
CA ARG A 54 25.59 -19.50 23.73
C ARG A 54 26.12 -18.54 22.69
N ILE A 55 25.26 -17.84 21.96
CA ILE A 55 25.65 -16.79 21.01
C ILE A 55 26.44 -15.71 21.71
N LYS A 56 25.92 -15.18 22.82
CA LYS A 56 26.59 -14.13 23.59
C LYS A 56 27.97 -14.54 24.12
N MET A 57 28.13 -15.79 24.54
CA MET A 57 29.37 -16.27 25.08
C MET A 57 30.41 -16.67 24.06
N ASN A 58 29.99 -17.22 22.92
CA ASN A 58 30.90 -17.93 22.01
C ASN A 58 31.01 -17.28 20.60
N TYR A 59 30.15 -16.32 20.26
CA TYR A 59 30.27 -15.65 18.96
C TYR A 59 31.57 -14.83 18.92
N VAL A 60 32.20 -14.76 17.75
CA VAL A 60 33.52 -14.16 17.54
C VAL A 60 33.58 -12.67 17.89
N GLU A 61 32.46 -11.97 17.82
CA GLU A 61 32.35 -10.56 18.15
C GLU A 61 31.26 -10.33 19.22
N PRO A 62 31.39 -9.28 20.08
CA PRO A 62 30.33 -8.90 21.02
C PRO A 62 29.05 -8.54 20.26
N VAL A 63 27.90 -9.08 20.68
CA VAL A 63 26.59 -8.74 20.10
C VAL A 63 25.69 -8.14 21.19
N GLU A 64 25.01 -7.06 20.88
CA GLU A 64 24.04 -6.41 21.76
C GLU A 64 22.76 -7.23 21.92
N ASP A 65 22.24 -7.31 23.14
CA ASP A 65 21.03 -8.06 23.47
C ASP A 65 19.83 -7.59 22.65
N GLY A 66 19.64 -6.29 22.53
CA GLY A 66 18.55 -5.70 21.77
C GLY A 66 18.56 -6.11 20.30
N LYS A 67 19.75 -6.19 19.70
CA LYS A 67 19.91 -6.66 18.31
C LYS A 67 19.50 -8.11 18.15
N LEU A 68 19.99 -9.00 19.03
CA LEU A 68 19.64 -10.43 18.98
C LEU A 68 18.14 -10.67 19.15
N ILE A 69 17.50 -9.96 20.09
CA ILE A 69 16.05 -10.08 20.31
C ILE A 69 15.26 -9.56 19.10
N THR A 70 15.67 -8.42 18.55
CA THR A 70 15.01 -7.85 17.36
C THR A 70 15.11 -8.81 16.17
N GLU A 71 16.28 -9.39 15.91
CA GLU A 71 16.47 -10.37 14.84
C GLU A 71 15.66 -11.66 15.09
N ALA A 72 15.55 -12.10 16.33
CA ALA A 72 14.71 -13.26 16.66
C ALA A 72 13.22 -12.98 16.39
N ILE A 73 12.72 -11.79 16.75
CA ILE A 73 11.34 -11.37 16.44
C ILE A 73 11.13 -11.27 14.94
N ASN A 74 12.08 -10.69 14.20
CA ASN A 74 12.04 -10.62 12.75
C ASN A 74 11.99 -12.02 12.14
N GLY A 75 12.82 -12.95 12.61
CA GLY A 75 12.84 -14.34 12.14
C GLY A 75 11.51 -15.06 12.34
N MET A 76 10.85 -14.85 13.48
CA MET A 76 9.50 -15.41 13.71
C MET A 76 8.47 -14.89 12.71
N LEU A 77 8.51 -13.60 12.39
CA LEU A 77 7.53 -12.97 11.51
C LEU A 77 7.78 -13.27 10.04
N THR A 78 9.03 -13.18 9.58
CA THR A 78 9.41 -13.48 8.20
C THR A 78 9.25 -14.96 7.85
N GLY A 79 9.30 -15.84 8.85
CA GLY A 79 8.98 -17.26 8.70
C GLY A 79 7.49 -17.58 8.49
N LEU A 80 6.58 -16.60 8.67
CA LEU A 80 5.15 -16.79 8.45
C LEU A 80 4.75 -16.50 7.00
N ASP A 81 5.17 -15.35 6.48
CA ASP A 81 4.88 -14.87 5.13
C ASP A 81 5.77 -13.64 4.80
N PRO A 82 5.90 -13.24 3.50
CA PRO A 82 6.78 -12.14 3.09
C PRO A 82 6.27 -10.74 3.48
N HIS A 83 5.08 -10.63 4.05
CA HIS A 83 4.46 -9.34 4.39
C HIS A 83 4.43 -9.06 5.88
N SER A 84 4.54 -10.10 6.72
CA SER A 84 4.61 -9.96 8.17
C SER A 84 5.99 -9.45 8.58
N ALA A 85 6.06 -8.44 9.46
CA ALA A 85 7.31 -7.82 9.87
C ALA A 85 7.20 -7.16 11.24
N TYR A 86 8.32 -7.11 11.95
CA TYR A 86 8.46 -6.22 13.11
C TYR A 86 8.77 -4.81 12.62
N LEU A 87 8.08 -3.85 13.17
CA LEU A 87 8.29 -2.44 12.89
C LEU A 87 8.96 -1.81 14.12
N ASP A 88 10.23 -1.50 13.99
CA ASP A 88 10.91 -0.66 14.95
C ASP A 88 10.31 0.77 14.93
N LYS A 89 10.81 1.63 15.79
CA LYS A 89 10.29 3.00 15.93
C LYS A 89 10.33 3.78 14.61
N GLU A 90 11.37 3.58 13.81
CA GLU A 90 11.55 4.28 12.54
C GLU A 90 10.60 3.73 11.47
N ALA A 91 10.58 2.42 11.28
CA ALA A 91 9.71 1.76 10.32
C ALA A 91 8.22 1.98 10.64
N TYR A 92 7.86 2.00 11.94
CA TYR A 92 6.49 2.30 12.34
C TYR A 92 6.10 3.76 12.05
N ASN A 93 6.99 4.71 12.31
CA ASN A 93 6.78 6.11 11.96
C ASN A 93 6.70 6.32 10.43
N GLU A 94 7.54 5.65 9.65
CA GLU A 94 7.47 5.72 8.18
C GLU A 94 6.18 5.13 7.63
N LEU A 95 5.71 4.03 8.19
CA LEU A 95 4.41 3.46 7.84
C LEU A 95 3.26 4.46 8.11
N GLN A 96 3.28 5.12 9.28
CA GLN A 96 2.28 6.13 9.63
C GLN A 96 2.32 7.31 8.64
N ILE A 97 3.50 7.82 8.32
CA ILE A 97 3.69 8.89 7.33
C ILE A 97 3.16 8.45 5.96
N GLY A 98 3.51 7.25 5.51
CA GLY A 98 3.05 6.72 4.22
C GLY A 98 1.53 6.58 4.13
N THR A 99 0.88 6.15 5.22
CA THR A 99 -0.58 6.00 5.26
C THR A 99 -1.32 7.33 5.38
N GLN A 100 -0.79 8.28 6.13
CA GLN A 100 -1.34 9.65 6.21
C GLN A 100 -1.15 10.41 4.89
N GLY A 101 -0.09 10.09 4.13
CA GLY A 101 0.24 10.77 2.88
C GLY A 101 0.83 12.16 3.08
N GLU A 102 1.33 12.45 4.29
CA GLU A 102 1.98 13.72 4.60
C GLU A 102 3.14 13.53 5.58
N PHE A 103 4.19 14.32 5.39
CA PHE A 103 5.39 14.27 6.24
C PHE A 103 6.03 15.65 6.37
N GLY A 104 6.75 15.85 7.47
CA GLY A 104 7.56 17.03 7.66
C GLY A 104 8.87 16.95 6.85
N GLY A 105 9.08 17.90 5.91
CA GLY A 105 10.24 17.85 5.04
C GLY A 105 10.31 19.03 4.07
N LEU A 106 11.02 18.84 2.98
CA LEU A 106 11.38 19.88 2.02
C LEU A 106 10.53 19.84 0.73
N GLY A 107 10.04 18.65 0.36
CA GLY A 107 9.27 18.43 -0.86
C GLY A 107 10.16 18.30 -2.10
N ILE A 108 11.09 17.35 -2.07
CA ILE A 108 11.95 16.98 -3.20
C ILE A 108 11.92 15.48 -3.44
N GLU A 109 11.97 15.09 -4.70
CA GLU A 109 12.27 13.72 -5.12
C GLU A 109 13.77 13.60 -5.33
N VAL A 110 14.38 12.56 -4.76
CA VAL A 110 15.84 12.40 -4.75
C VAL A 110 16.26 10.97 -5.11
N THR A 111 17.48 10.84 -5.63
CA THR A 111 18.15 9.56 -5.86
C THR A 111 19.64 9.68 -5.51
N MET A 112 20.37 8.55 -5.56
CA MET A 112 21.83 8.57 -5.42
C MET A 112 22.48 8.60 -6.80
N GLU A 113 23.46 9.48 -6.97
CA GLU A 113 24.31 9.53 -8.16
C GLU A 113 25.76 9.84 -7.76
N ASN A 114 26.69 8.95 -8.08
CA ASN A 114 28.13 9.09 -7.79
C ASN A 114 28.47 9.39 -6.31
N GLY A 115 27.69 8.81 -5.38
CA GLY A 115 27.89 8.98 -3.93
C GLY A 115 27.32 10.30 -3.37
N PHE A 116 26.54 11.03 -4.16
CA PHE A 116 25.81 12.24 -3.75
C PHE A 116 24.30 12.06 -3.94
N VAL A 117 23.52 12.85 -3.22
CA VAL A 117 22.07 12.89 -3.38
C VAL A 117 21.73 13.86 -4.50
N LYS A 118 21.13 13.34 -5.60
CA LYS A 118 20.68 14.13 -6.75
C LYS A 118 19.20 14.45 -6.61
N VAL A 119 18.84 15.69 -6.80
CA VAL A 119 17.44 16.13 -6.93
C VAL A 119 16.90 15.71 -8.29
N ILE A 120 15.93 14.80 -8.29
CA ILE A 120 15.18 14.42 -9.50
C ILE A 120 14.24 15.57 -9.87
N SER A 121 13.44 16.02 -8.89
CA SER A 121 12.49 17.12 -9.07
C SER A 121 12.10 17.74 -7.72
N PRO A 122 12.05 19.05 -7.57
CA PRO A 122 11.31 19.67 -6.49
C PRO A 122 9.81 19.57 -6.77
N ILE A 123 9.02 19.23 -5.74
CA ILE A 123 7.57 19.14 -5.81
C ILE A 123 6.98 20.56 -5.82
N GLU A 124 6.07 20.86 -6.73
CA GLU A 124 5.40 22.17 -6.81
C GLU A 124 4.76 22.57 -5.48
N ASP A 125 4.77 23.87 -5.18
CA ASP A 125 4.22 24.46 -3.95
C ASP A 125 4.86 24.00 -2.63
N THR A 126 6.05 23.38 -2.68
CA THR A 126 6.80 22.96 -1.49
C THR A 126 7.91 23.96 -1.11
N PRO A 127 8.47 23.86 0.11
CA PRO A 127 9.57 24.72 0.55
C PRO A 127 10.78 24.71 -0.40
N ALA A 128 11.19 23.53 -0.86
CA ALA A 128 12.33 23.39 -1.77
C ALA A 128 12.06 24.04 -3.14
N PHE A 129 10.85 23.89 -3.67
CA PHE A 129 10.43 24.54 -4.91
C PHE A 129 10.47 26.07 -4.77
N ARG A 130 9.90 26.61 -3.68
CA ARG A 130 9.90 28.05 -3.40
C ARG A 130 11.31 28.62 -3.16
N ALA A 131 12.21 27.82 -2.60
CA ALA A 131 13.61 28.20 -2.42
C ALA A 131 14.41 28.22 -3.74
N GLY A 132 13.87 27.69 -4.85
CA GLY A 132 14.53 27.69 -6.15
C GLY A 132 15.47 26.50 -6.37
N MET A 133 15.30 25.39 -5.65
CA MET A 133 15.95 24.12 -5.99
C MET A 133 15.49 23.64 -7.36
N LYS A 134 16.38 22.99 -8.11
CA LYS A 134 16.11 22.54 -9.48
C LYS A 134 16.43 21.06 -9.66
N ALA A 135 15.81 20.44 -10.66
CA ALA A 135 16.19 19.11 -11.12
C ALA A 135 17.68 19.12 -11.54
N GLY A 136 18.41 18.06 -11.15
CA GLY A 136 19.84 17.93 -11.41
C GLY A 136 20.76 18.54 -10.35
N ASP A 137 20.25 19.26 -9.34
CA ASP A 137 21.05 19.73 -8.22
C ASP A 137 21.66 18.53 -7.47
N LEU A 138 22.97 18.56 -7.21
CA LEU A 138 23.67 17.56 -6.42
C LEU A 138 23.85 18.09 -4.99
N ILE A 139 23.20 17.50 -4.03
CA ILE A 139 23.32 17.85 -2.61
C ILE A 139 24.64 17.29 -2.10
N ILE A 140 25.52 18.16 -1.63
CA ILE A 140 26.86 17.82 -1.13
C ILE A 140 26.93 17.91 0.41
N LYS A 141 26.06 18.73 1.04
CA LYS A 141 26.05 18.93 2.48
C LYS A 141 24.63 19.19 2.99
N LEU A 142 24.29 18.61 4.15
CA LEU A 142 23.05 18.79 4.90
C LEU A 142 23.43 19.30 6.31
N ASP A 143 23.06 20.53 6.65
CA ASP A 143 23.58 21.29 7.78
C ASP A 143 25.11 21.22 7.79
N ASP A 144 25.73 20.70 8.84
CA ASP A 144 27.18 20.51 8.95
C ASP A 144 27.69 19.16 8.45
N THR A 145 26.80 18.28 7.96
CA THR A 145 27.16 16.91 7.61
C THR A 145 27.35 16.77 6.10
N ALA A 146 28.51 16.23 5.68
CA ALA A 146 28.77 15.90 4.28
C ALA A 146 27.94 14.70 3.85
N VAL A 147 27.34 14.75 2.64
CA VAL A 147 26.49 13.69 2.08
C VAL A 147 27.31 12.52 1.55
N LYS A 148 28.55 12.76 1.11
CA LYS A 148 29.42 11.72 0.57
C LYS A 148 29.64 10.57 1.56
N GLY A 149 29.26 9.36 1.15
CA GLY A 149 29.37 8.15 1.99
C GLY A 149 28.11 7.83 2.81
N MET A 150 27.09 8.67 2.76
CA MET A 150 25.77 8.35 3.34
C MET A 150 24.97 7.42 2.44
N THR A 151 24.05 6.66 3.02
CA THR A 151 22.97 6.03 2.28
C THR A 151 21.89 7.06 1.92
N LEU A 152 21.10 6.77 0.89
CA LEU A 152 19.94 7.61 0.55
C LEU A 152 18.97 7.75 1.73
N SER A 153 18.77 6.67 2.49
CA SER A 153 17.90 6.64 3.67
C SER A 153 18.40 7.60 4.76
N ASP A 154 19.71 7.61 5.05
CA ASP A 154 20.28 8.51 6.07
C ASP A 154 20.16 9.97 5.65
N ALA A 155 20.41 10.28 4.38
CA ALA A 155 20.23 11.64 3.86
C ALA A 155 18.76 12.08 3.94
N ILE A 156 17.80 11.20 3.60
CA ILE A 156 16.36 11.46 3.73
C ILE A 156 15.98 11.71 5.18
N LYS A 157 16.51 10.94 6.15
CA LYS A 157 16.27 11.15 7.59
C LYS A 157 16.68 12.55 8.04
N ILE A 158 17.84 13.04 7.59
CA ILE A 158 18.31 14.40 7.92
C ILE A 158 17.45 15.46 7.23
N MET A 159 17.06 15.25 5.97
CA MET A 159 16.20 16.20 5.23
C MET A 159 14.78 16.27 5.79
N ARG A 160 14.23 15.16 6.30
CA ARG A 160 12.97 15.13 7.03
C ARG A 160 13.15 15.79 8.41
N GLY A 161 12.06 16.12 9.06
CA GLY A 161 12.05 16.67 10.42
C GLY A 161 10.76 17.39 10.76
N LYS A 162 10.69 17.92 11.96
CA LYS A 162 9.50 18.64 12.43
C LYS A 162 9.21 19.85 11.53
N PRO A 163 7.95 20.07 11.12
CA PRO A 163 7.55 21.29 10.43
C PRO A 163 8.00 22.55 11.21
N ASN A 164 8.28 23.61 10.47
CA ASN A 164 8.80 24.90 10.98
C ASN A 164 10.23 24.85 11.56
N THR A 165 11.00 23.79 11.31
CA THR A 165 12.44 23.75 11.65
C THR A 165 13.26 24.03 10.39
N PRO A 166 14.35 24.85 10.46
CA PRO A 166 15.21 25.10 9.32
C PRO A 166 16.19 23.93 9.07
N ILE A 167 16.65 23.84 7.83
CA ILE A 167 17.80 23.05 7.41
C ILE A 167 18.58 23.84 6.38
N THR A 168 19.89 23.72 6.40
CA THR A 168 20.79 24.30 5.41
C THR A 168 21.28 23.23 4.45
N ILE A 169 21.09 23.46 3.13
CA ILE A 169 21.47 22.51 2.09
C ILE A 169 22.45 23.17 1.14
N SER A 170 23.63 22.58 0.97
CA SER A 170 24.60 23.01 -0.02
C SER A 170 24.50 22.10 -1.24
N VAL A 171 24.30 22.69 -2.41
CA VAL A 171 24.20 21.97 -3.69
C VAL A 171 25.23 22.45 -4.70
N VAL A 172 25.65 21.54 -5.57
CA VAL A 172 26.39 21.85 -6.78
C VAL A 172 25.41 21.76 -7.95
N ARG A 173 25.35 22.81 -8.77
CA ARG A 173 24.49 22.90 -9.94
C ARG A 173 25.33 23.03 -11.20
N LYS A 174 24.98 22.30 -12.25
CA LYS A 174 25.67 22.41 -13.54
C LYS A 174 25.58 23.86 -14.09
N GLY A 175 26.72 24.43 -14.42
CA GLY A 175 26.82 25.81 -14.90
C GLY A 175 27.10 26.88 -13.83
N GLU A 176 27.13 26.49 -12.54
CA GLU A 176 27.49 27.38 -11.44
C GLU A 176 28.91 27.09 -10.95
N ASN A 177 29.71 28.11 -10.74
CA ASN A 177 31.12 27.98 -10.33
C ASN A 177 31.30 27.75 -8.82
N LYS A 178 30.25 27.99 -8.01
CA LYS A 178 30.29 27.86 -6.55
C LYS A 178 29.08 27.08 -6.07
N PRO A 179 29.20 26.36 -4.97
CA PRO A 179 28.04 25.74 -4.32
C PRO A 179 26.98 26.78 -3.97
N ILE A 180 25.72 26.44 -4.21
CA ILE A 180 24.57 27.27 -3.82
C ILE A 180 24.10 26.75 -2.44
N ILE A 181 23.84 27.68 -1.53
CA ILE A 181 23.38 27.37 -0.18
C ILE A 181 21.92 27.78 -0.08
N PHE A 182 21.07 26.81 0.30
CA PHE A 182 19.66 27.03 0.57
C PHE A 182 19.39 26.83 2.06
N THR A 183 18.80 27.82 2.74
CA THR A 183 18.21 27.64 4.07
C THR A 183 16.71 27.47 3.87
N ILE A 184 16.21 26.27 4.12
CA ILE A 184 14.82 25.87 3.86
C ILE A 184 14.15 25.54 5.17
N VAL A 185 12.98 26.14 5.41
CA VAL A 185 12.13 25.78 6.55
C VAL A 185 11.26 24.61 6.16
N ARG A 186 11.37 23.49 6.91
CA ARG A 186 10.57 22.30 6.68
C ARG A 186 9.08 22.61 6.83
N ALA A 187 8.24 22.02 5.99
CA ALA A 187 6.79 22.13 6.06
C ALA A 187 6.15 20.74 6.01
N ILE A 188 4.85 20.67 6.24
CA ILE A 188 4.07 19.48 5.94
C ILE A 188 3.99 19.35 4.43
N ILE A 189 4.58 18.29 3.89
CA ILE A 189 4.53 17.94 2.46
C ILE A 189 3.42 16.93 2.24
N LYS A 190 2.45 17.31 1.42
CA LYS A 190 1.33 16.43 1.06
C LYS A 190 1.61 15.71 -0.25
N ILE A 191 1.56 14.39 -0.21
CA ILE A 191 1.71 13.57 -1.41
C ILE A 191 0.35 13.49 -2.10
N LYS A 192 0.26 13.99 -3.34
CA LYS A 192 -0.97 13.91 -4.13
C LYS A 192 -1.16 12.49 -4.66
N SER A 193 -1.99 11.70 -3.98
CA SER A 193 -2.31 10.33 -4.40
C SER A 193 -3.28 10.27 -5.60
N VAL A 194 -3.98 11.37 -5.93
CA VAL A 194 -4.92 11.45 -7.05
C VAL A 194 -4.47 12.53 -8.04
N LYS A 195 -4.27 12.13 -9.29
CA LYS A 195 -4.00 13.03 -10.42
C LYS A 195 -5.14 12.92 -11.42
N SER A 196 -5.57 14.04 -12.01
CA SER A 196 -6.72 14.03 -12.93
C SER A 196 -6.58 15.07 -14.04
N LYS A 197 -7.08 14.72 -15.22
CA LYS A 197 -7.16 15.62 -16.38
C LYS A 197 -8.33 15.25 -17.30
N LEU A 198 -8.80 16.20 -18.10
CA LEU A 198 -9.60 15.89 -19.29
C LEU A 198 -8.62 15.51 -20.38
N LEU A 199 -8.84 14.35 -21.01
CA LEU A 199 -8.08 13.93 -22.20
C LEU A 199 -8.64 14.62 -23.45
N GLU A 200 -9.95 14.60 -23.58
CA GLU A 200 -10.74 15.25 -24.62
C GLU A 200 -12.08 15.72 -24.02
N PRO A 201 -12.87 16.57 -24.70
CA PRO A 201 -14.20 16.94 -24.24
C PRO A 201 -15.07 15.71 -23.97
N GLY A 202 -15.56 15.59 -22.72
CA GLY A 202 -16.37 14.46 -22.27
C GLY A 202 -15.58 13.20 -21.86
N TYR A 203 -14.26 13.17 -21.96
CA TYR A 203 -13.45 12.04 -21.53
C TYR A 203 -12.49 12.42 -20.42
N ALA A 204 -12.67 11.81 -19.25
CA ALA A 204 -11.91 12.07 -18.07
C ALA A 204 -10.87 10.97 -17.78
N TYR A 205 -9.74 11.38 -17.19
CA TYR A 205 -8.68 10.52 -16.69
C TYR A 205 -8.44 10.83 -15.23
N ILE A 206 -8.46 9.80 -14.40
CA ILE A 206 -8.12 9.87 -12.98
C ILE A 206 -7.11 8.77 -12.68
N ARG A 207 -5.94 9.14 -12.17
CA ARG A 207 -4.91 8.21 -11.71
C ARG A 207 -4.84 8.23 -10.20
N ILE A 208 -4.87 7.05 -9.59
CA ILE A 208 -4.54 6.83 -8.19
C ILE A 208 -3.15 6.21 -8.16
N THR A 209 -2.24 6.80 -7.38
CA THR A 209 -0.85 6.34 -7.27
C THR A 209 -0.60 5.55 -6.00
N GLN A 210 -1.46 5.73 -4.98
CA GLN A 210 -1.44 5.05 -3.70
C GLN A 210 -2.74 5.32 -2.94
N PHE A 211 -3.17 4.40 -2.07
CA PHE A 211 -4.34 4.56 -1.23
C PHE A 211 -3.95 5.08 0.17
N GLN A 212 -4.14 6.36 0.38
CA GLN A 212 -3.86 7.10 1.62
C GLN A 212 -5.17 7.57 2.27
N GLU A 213 -5.11 8.11 3.50
CA GLU A 213 -6.30 8.60 4.22
C GLU A 213 -7.10 9.62 3.42
N GLN A 214 -6.42 10.50 2.67
CA GLN A 214 -7.06 11.57 1.90
C GLN A 214 -7.44 11.15 0.46
N THR A 215 -7.19 9.91 0.05
CA THR A 215 -7.41 9.49 -1.35
C THR A 215 -8.88 9.57 -1.75
N GLY A 216 -9.81 9.15 -0.89
CA GLY A 216 -11.26 9.22 -1.15
C GLY A 216 -11.76 10.65 -1.36
N GLU A 217 -11.38 11.57 -0.48
CA GLU A 217 -11.74 12.99 -0.61
C GLU A 217 -11.08 13.65 -1.82
N SER A 218 -9.81 13.35 -2.06
CA SER A 218 -9.07 13.83 -3.24
C SER A 218 -9.71 13.37 -4.54
N LEU A 219 -10.19 12.11 -4.58
CA LEU A 219 -10.95 11.58 -5.71
C LEU A 219 -12.27 12.34 -5.92
N ALA A 220 -13.04 12.55 -4.84
CA ALA A 220 -14.29 13.29 -4.92
C ALA A 220 -14.09 14.72 -5.47
N ASN A 221 -13.06 15.41 -4.99
CA ASN A 221 -12.69 16.73 -5.46
C ASN A 221 -12.25 16.72 -6.94
N ALA A 222 -11.48 15.69 -7.35
CA ALA A 222 -11.06 15.51 -8.74
C ALA A 222 -12.26 15.29 -9.68
N ILE A 223 -13.20 14.42 -9.31
CA ILE A 223 -14.44 14.16 -10.07
C ILE A 223 -15.24 15.44 -10.23
N ASN A 224 -15.55 16.15 -9.14
CA ASN A 224 -16.31 17.39 -9.17
C ASN A 224 -15.64 18.44 -10.08
N LYS A 225 -14.31 18.58 -10.00
CA LYS A 225 -13.55 19.49 -10.86
C LYS A 225 -13.62 19.11 -12.34
N LEU A 226 -13.53 17.82 -12.67
CA LEU A 226 -13.58 17.33 -14.05
C LEU A 226 -14.98 17.54 -14.64
N PHE A 227 -16.04 17.18 -13.91
CA PHE A 227 -17.42 17.37 -14.37
C PHE A 227 -17.74 18.86 -14.59
N LYS A 228 -17.28 19.73 -13.69
CA LYS A 228 -17.45 21.19 -13.84
C LYS A 228 -16.64 21.76 -15.02
N LYS A 229 -15.46 21.20 -15.30
CA LYS A 229 -14.55 21.68 -16.35
C LYS A 229 -14.95 21.19 -17.75
N SER A 230 -15.69 20.08 -17.85
CA SER A 230 -16.05 19.50 -19.14
C SER A 230 -17.08 20.39 -19.85
N PRO A 231 -16.84 20.76 -21.11
CA PRO A 231 -17.79 21.59 -21.88
C PRO A 231 -19.03 20.82 -22.36
N ILE A 232 -18.99 19.49 -22.26
CA ILE A 232 -20.08 18.57 -22.65
C ILE A 232 -20.27 17.50 -21.56
N PRO A 233 -21.41 16.81 -21.51
CA PRO A 233 -21.62 15.68 -20.59
C PRO A 233 -20.51 14.63 -20.73
N MET A 234 -20.15 13.99 -19.62
CA MET A 234 -19.13 12.93 -19.60
C MET A 234 -19.59 11.73 -20.44
N LYS A 235 -18.72 11.28 -21.33
CA LYS A 235 -18.92 10.13 -22.23
C LYS A 235 -18.07 8.93 -21.81
N GLY A 236 -17.00 9.16 -21.05
CA GLY A 236 -16.12 8.11 -20.56
C GLY A 236 -15.20 8.57 -19.45
N LEU A 237 -14.89 7.65 -18.55
CA LEU A 237 -13.96 7.83 -17.44
C LEU A 237 -12.92 6.72 -17.43
N ILE A 238 -11.65 7.07 -17.43
CA ILE A 238 -10.55 6.15 -17.25
C ILE A 238 -10.04 6.26 -15.80
N LEU A 239 -10.17 5.18 -15.04
CA LEU A 239 -9.53 5.00 -13.74
C LEU A 239 -8.20 4.27 -13.94
N TYR A 240 -7.10 4.93 -13.63
CA TYR A 240 -5.76 4.45 -13.88
C TYR A 240 -5.13 3.98 -12.58
N LEU A 241 -4.92 2.67 -12.43
CA LEU A 241 -4.34 1.99 -11.27
C LEU A 241 -3.01 1.29 -11.58
N ARG A 242 -2.44 1.49 -12.79
CA ARG A 242 -1.15 0.88 -13.15
C ARG A 242 -0.05 1.40 -12.24
N ASN A 243 0.80 0.48 -11.75
CA ASN A 243 1.89 0.74 -10.79
C ASN A 243 1.41 1.40 -9.48
N ASP A 244 0.20 1.08 -9.04
CA ASP A 244 -0.33 1.47 -7.74
C ASP A 244 -0.22 0.29 -6.77
N PRO A 245 0.70 0.32 -5.79
CA PRO A 245 0.95 -0.81 -4.88
C PRO A 245 -0.18 -1.02 -3.86
N GLY A 246 -1.21 -0.20 -3.88
CA GLY A 246 -2.31 -0.24 -2.94
C GLY A 246 -2.16 0.74 -1.78
N GLY A 247 -2.53 0.32 -0.59
CA GLY A 247 -2.50 1.13 0.63
C GLY A 247 -3.68 0.81 1.56
N LEU A 248 -4.33 1.85 2.07
CA LEU A 248 -5.39 1.71 3.06
C LEU A 248 -6.66 1.07 2.51
N LEU A 249 -7.17 0.08 3.23
CA LEU A 249 -8.39 -0.66 2.89
C LEU A 249 -9.63 0.26 2.80
N ASN A 250 -9.80 1.16 3.77
CA ASN A 250 -10.89 2.14 3.75
C ASN A 250 -10.78 3.10 2.55
N GLY A 251 -9.56 3.39 2.07
CA GLY A 251 -9.33 4.12 0.83
C GLY A 251 -9.85 3.38 -0.40
N ALA A 252 -9.63 2.06 -0.49
CA ALA A 252 -10.19 1.23 -1.56
C ALA A 252 -11.73 1.21 -1.53
N VAL A 253 -12.32 1.11 -0.32
CA VAL A 253 -13.77 1.19 -0.14
C VAL A 253 -14.31 2.55 -0.60
N ALA A 254 -13.66 3.66 -0.21
CA ALA A 254 -14.05 5.01 -0.63
C ALA A 254 -14.02 5.18 -2.16
N VAL A 255 -12.94 4.71 -2.80
CA VAL A 255 -12.81 4.78 -4.27
C VAL A 255 -13.88 3.94 -4.95
N SER A 256 -14.11 2.72 -4.50
CA SER A 256 -15.17 1.86 -5.03
C SER A 256 -16.57 2.46 -4.81
N ALA A 257 -16.82 3.00 -3.61
CA ALA A 257 -18.08 3.66 -3.26
C ALA A 257 -18.36 4.90 -4.10
N ALA A 258 -17.35 5.60 -4.63
CA ALA A 258 -17.57 6.70 -5.58
C ALA A 258 -18.29 6.24 -6.85
N PHE A 259 -18.10 4.99 -7.28
CA PHE A 259 -18.60 4.47 -8.57
C PHE A 259 -19.72 3.42 -8.43
N LEU A 260 -19.83 2.72 -7.30
CA LEU A 260 -20.82 1.69 -7.06
C LEU A 260 -22.09 2.25 -6.39
N PRO A 261 -23.26 1.62 -6.56
CA PRO A 261 -24.43 1.93 -5.75
C PRO A 261 -24.13 1.82 -4.25
N THR A 262 -24.85 2.58 -3.45
CA THR A 262 -24.77 2.49 -1.97
C THR A 262 -25.03 1.05 -1.53
N ASP A 263 -24.35 0.64 -0.46
CA ASP A 263 -24.42 -0.71 0.16
C ASP A 263 -23.97 -1.88 -0.72
N SER A 264 -23.46 -1.63 -1.93
CA SER A 264 -22.80 -2.68 -2.72
C SER A 264 -21.62 -3.27 -1.97
N LEU A 265 -21.48 -4.59 -1.96
CA LEU A 265 -20.30 -5.26 -1.39
C LEU A 265 -19.06 -4.88 -2.19
N VAL A 266 -18.01 -4.39 -1.53
CA VAL A 266 -16.75 -4.02 -2.17
C VAL A 266 -15.74 -5.16 -2.04
N VAL A 267 -15.60 -5.68 -0.84
CA VAL A 267 -14.65 -6.74 -0.49
C VAL A 267 -15.09 -7.41 0.80
N TYR A 268 -14.81 -8.68 0.95
CA TYR A 268 -14.90 -9.29 2.27
C TYR A 268 -13.57 -9.94 2.65
N THR A 269 -13.36 -10.10 3.95
CA THR A 269 -12.16 -10.71 4.50
C THR A 269 -12.53 -11.99 5.25
N ASP A 270 -11.65 -12.97 5.23
CA ASP A 270 -11.74 -14.16 6.04
C ASP A 270 -10.42 -14.44 6.75
N GLY A 271 -10.47 -14.61 8.06
CA GLY A 271 -9.34 -14.87 8.92
C GLY A 271 -9.72 -15.73 10.11
N ARG A 272 -8.77 -15.99 10.99
CA ARG A 272 -8.93 -16.90 12.13
C ARG A 272 -9.84 -16.35 13.22
N THR A 273 -9.73 -15.05 13.48
CA THR A 273 -10.50 -14.37 14.54
C THR A 273 -11.80 -13.81 13.99
N HIS A 274 -12.76 -13.54 14.88
CA HIS A 274 -14.07 -13.03 14.48
C HIS A 274 -13.97 -11.63 13.85
N ASP A 275 -13.12 -10.78 14.38
CA ASP A 275 -12.86 -9.40 13.89
C ASP A 275 -12.09 -9.36 12.55
N ALA A 276 -11.44 -10.47 12.18
CA ALA A 276 -10.79 -10.62 10.87
C ALA A 276 -11.80 -11.00 9.75
N LYS A 277 -13.08 -11.24 10.09
CA LYS A 277 -14.16 -11.62 9.16
C LYS A 277 -15.07 -10.42 8.92
N MET A 278 -14.80 -9.63 7.92
CA MET A 278 -15.53 -8.40 7.62
C MET A 278 -16.16 -8.43 6.24
N LYS A 279 -17.32 -7.76 6.10
CA LYS A 279 -17.93 -7.46 4.79
C LYS A 279 -17.98 -5.96 4.63
N LEU A 280 -17.12 -5.41 3.78
CA LEU A 280 -16.98 -3.97 3.58
C LEU A 280 -17.82 -3.55 2.37
N LYS A 281 -18.73 -2.63 2.61
CA LYS A 281 -19.70 -2.16 1.62
C LYS A 281 -19.42 -0.72 1.20
N ALA A 282 -19.99 -0.30 0.10
CA ALA A 282 -19.95 1.07 -0.40
C ALA A 282 -20.83 2.02 0.47
N SER A 283 -20.54 2.10 1.77
CA SER A 283 -21.26 2.87 2.77
C SER A 283 -20.31 3.70 3.63
N PRO A 284 -20.73 4.88 4.11
CA PRO A 284 -19.89 5.82 4.86
C PRO A 284 -19.20 5.20 6.08
N GLU A 285 -19.85 4.28 6.76
CA GLU A 285 -19.31 3.58 7.93
C GLU A 285 -18.00 2.83 7.66
N PHE A 286 -17.76 2.40 6.40
CA PHE A 286 -16.57 1.62 6.03
C PHE A 286 -15.45 2.47 5.44
N TYR A 287 -15.70 3.70 4.99
CA TYR A 287 -14.67 4.54 4.41
C TYR A 287 -14.40 5.86 5.15
N LEU A 288 -15.34 6.33 5.99
CA LEU A 288 -15.11 7.54 6.80
C LEU A 288 -14.40 7.15 8.11
N ARG A 289 -13.20 7.68 8.29
CA ARG A 289 -12.48 7.64 9.57
C ARG A 289 -12.49 9.04 10.18
N ASN A 290 -13.10 9.20 11.34
CA ASN A 290 -13.07 10.45 12.14
C ASN A 290 -13.39 11.74 11.36
N MET A 291 -14.11 11.66 10.23
CA MET A 291 -14.43 12.82 9.40
C MET A 291 -15.86 13.29 9.63
N THR A 292 -16.00 14.58 9.79
CA THR A 292 -17.32 15.25 9.83
C THR A 292 -17.80 15.48 8.40
N GLY A 293 -18.73 14.65 7.96
CA GLY A 293 -19.39 14.79 6.66
C GLY A 293 -18.89 13.83 5.59
N ASP A 294 -19.83 13.34 4.81
CA ASP A 294 -19.57 12.42 3.71
C ASP A 294 -19.22 13.19 2.43
N TYR A 295 -17.94 13.14 2.03
CA TYR A 295 -17.44 13.83 0.85
C TYR A 295 -17.98 13.24 -0.47
N LEU A 296 -18.47 11.99 -0.49
CA LEU A 296 -19.04 11.37 -1.68
C LEU A 296 -20.48 11.83 -1.96
N LYS A 297 -21.21 12.37 -0.97
CA LYS A 297 -22.58 12.89 -1.15
C LYS A 297 -22.70 14.01 -2.18
N LYS A 298 -21.61 14.74 -2.43
CA LYS A 298 -21.57 15.88 -3.37
C LYS A 298 -21.14 15.48 -4.78
N LEU A 299 -20.98 14.20 -5.06
CA LEU A 299 -20.62 13.73 -6.40
C LEU A 299 -21.78 13.89 -7.38
N PRO A 300 -21.49 14.21 -8.66
CA PRO A 300 -22.50 14.21 -9.71
C PRO A 300 -23.14 12.81 -9.81
N PRO A 301 -24.48 12.70 -9.86
CA PRO A 301 -25.15 11.39 -9.93
C PRO A 301 -24.70 10.54 -11.12
N GLU A 302 -24.36 11.19 -12.22
CA GLU A 302 -23.90 10.58 -13.46
C GLU A 302 -22.60 9.77 -13.29
N ILE A 303 -21.81 10.04 -12.23
CA ILE A 303 -20.59 9.28 -11.97
C ILE A 303 -20.86 7.78 -11.77
N LYS A 304 -22.06 7.43 -11.33
CA LYS A 304 -22.46 6.02 -11.15
C LYS A 304 -22.74 5.28 -12.47
N THR A 305 -23.00 6.02 -13.55
CA THR A 305 -23.48 5.46 -14.83
C THR A 305 -22.58 5.77 -16.03
N VAL A 306 -21.71 6.78 -15.94
CA VAL A 306 -20.79 7.10 -17.05
C VAL A 306 -19.96 5.87 -17.44
N PRO A 307 -19.79 5.54 -18.73
CA PRO A 307 -18.94 4.44 -19.17
C PRO A 307 -17.56 4.52 -18.57
N MET A 308 -17.02 3.41 -18.06
CA MET A 308 -15.78 3.40 -17.30
C MET A 308 -14.85 2.28 -17.70
N ILE A 309 -13.57 2.58 -17.82
CA ILE A 309 -12.49 1.62 -18.01
C ILE A 309 -11.48 1.78 -16.87
N THR A 310 -11.09 0.66 -16.27
CA THR A 310 -10.06 0.61 -15.22
C THR A 310 -8.79 -0.01 -15.79
N LEU A 311 -7.68 0.75 -15.78
CA LEU A 311 -6.39 0.29 -16.32
C LEU A 311 -5.52 -0.26 -15.20
N VAL A 312 -5.05 -1.50 -15.36
CA VAL A 312 -4.24 -2.24 -14.39
C VAL A 312 -3.00 -2.87 -15.03
N ASN A 313 -2.02 -3.24 -14.20
CA ASN A 313 -0.87 -4.04 -14.62
C ASN A 313 -0.28 -4.84 -13.44
N GLY A 314 0.81 -5.58 -13.66
CA GLY A 314 1.51 -6.34 -12.63
C GLY A 314 2.01 -5.51 -11.41
N GLY A 315 2.06 -4.19 -11.52
CA GLY A 315 2.32 -3.29 -10.39
C GLY A 315 1.08 -2.81 -9.65
N SER A 316 -0.12 -3.21 -10.07
CA SER A 316 -1.38 -2.96 -9.36
C SER A 316 -1.56 -4.03 -8.28
N ALA A 317 -1.54 -3.63 -7.00
CA ALA A 317 -1.56 -4.58 -5.88
C ALA A 317 -2.55 -4.19 -4.78
N SER A 318 -3.00 -5.18 -3.99
CA SER A 318 -3.75 -4.98 -2.73
C SER A 318 -5.00 -4.11 -2.90
N ALA A 319 -5.05 -2.87 -2.35
CA ALA A 319 -6.17 -1.95 -2.46
C ALA A 319 -6.57 -1.65 -3.92
N SER A 320 -5.60 -1.59 -4.85
CA SER A 320 -5.87 -1.44 -6.29
C SER A 320 -6.62 -2.65 -6.85
N GLU A 321 -6.26 -3.85 -6.39
CA GLU A 321 -6.91 -5.09 -6.81
C GLU A 321 -8.33 -5.21 -6.23
N ILE A 322 -8.53 -4.71 -5.01
CA ILE A 322 -9.87 -4.61 -4.40
C ILE A 322 -10.77 -3.72 -5.26
N VAL A 323 -10.29 -2.53 -5.65
CA VAL A 323 -11.06 -1.61 -6.50
C VAL A 323 -11.34 -2.23 -7.87
N ALA A 324 -10.30 -2.76 -8.52
CA ALA A 324 -10.46 -3.38 -9.85
C ALA A 324 -11.44 -4.56 -9.81
N GLY A 325 -11.29 -5.48 -8.83
CA GLY A 325 -12.17 -6.63 -8.68
C GLY A 325 -13.60 -6.26 -8.32
N ALA A 326 -13.80 -5.28 -7.43
CA ALA A 326 -15.14 -4.81 -7.08
C ALA A 326 -15.86 -4.18 -8.29
N LEU A 327 -15.17 -3.33 -9.06
CA LEU A 327 -15.76 -2.70 -10.24
C LEU A 327 -16.03 -3.69 -11.36
N GLN A 328 -15.17 -4.71 -11.54
CA GLN A 328 -15.34 -5.80 -12.49
C GLN A 328 -16.53 -6.69 -12.12
N ASP A 329 -16.59 -7.18 -10.89
CA ASP A 329 -17.63 -8.08 -10.40
C ASP A 329 -19.03 -7.46 -10.49
N HIS A 330 -19.12 -6.16 -10.18
CA HIS A 330 -20.36 -5.38 -10.35
C HIS A 330 -20.62 -4.93 -11.79
N LYS A 331 -19.78 -5.31 -12.76
CA LYS A 331 -19.88 -4.88 -14.15
C LYS A 331 -19.95 -3.35 -14.32
N ARG A 332 -19.34 -2.64 -13.38
CA ARG A 332 -19.30 -1.18 -13.36
C ARG A 332 -18.25 -0.62 -14.31
N SER A 333 -17.16 -1.34 -14.48
CA SER A 333 -16.02 -0.95 -15.31
C SER A 333 -15.51 -2.16 -16.07
N ILE A 334 -15.06 -1.93 -17.30
CA ILE A 334 -14.20 -2.88 -18.01
C ILE A 334 -12.80 -2.74 -17.45
N VAL A 335 -12.19 -3.84 -17.01
CA VAL A 335 -10.80 -3.88 -16.57
C VAL A 335 -9.92 -4.21 -17.76
N MET A 336 -8.93 -3.37 -18.06
CA MET A 336 -8.05 -3.51 -19.22
C MET A 336 -6.59 -3.42 -18.79
N GLY A 337 -5.72 -4.24 -19.38
CA GLY A 337 -4.27 -4.26 -19.10
C GLY A 337 -3.70 -5.64 -18.96
N THR A 338 -2.75 -5.82 -18.03
CA THR A 338 -2.16 -7.13 -17.70
C THR A 338 -2.65 -7.61 -16.34
N GLN A 339 -2.47 -8.90 -16.06
CA GLN A 339 -2.82 -9.49 -14.77
C GLN A 339 -2.14 -8.73 -13.63
N THR A 340 -2.87 -8.48 -12.54
CA THR A 340 -2.37 -7.73 -11.40
C THR A 340 -1.44 -8.57 -10.52
N PHE A 341 -0.82 -7.97 -9.52
CA PHE A 341 0.22 -8.56 -8.68
C PHE A 341 -0.23 -9.83 -7.93
N GLY A 342 -1.43 -9.82 -7.34
CA GLY A 342 -1.97 -10.96 -6.60
C GLY A 342 -1.83 -10.86 -5.08
N LYS A 343 -1.70 -9.66 -4.51
CA LYS A 343 -1.66 -9.50 -3.06
C LYS A 343 -3.05 -9.49 -2.44
N GLY A 344 -3.49 -10.66 -2.01
CA GLY A 344 -4.79 -10.90 -1.40
C GLY A 344 -4.77 -11.05 0.12
N SER A 345 -3.74 -10.57 0.81
CA SER A 345 -3.56 -10.68 2.26
C SER A 345 -3.77 -9.34 2.99
N VAL A 346 -4.43 -9.40 4.16
CA VAL A 346 -4.68 -8.25 5.05
C VAL A 346 -3.57 -8.18 6.08
N GLN A 347 -2.84 -7.06 6.14
CA GLN A 347 -1.91 -6.79 7.22
C GLN A 347 -2.57 -5.90 8.27
N THR A 348 -2.64 -6.40 9.51
CA THR A 348 -3.05 -5.61 10.68
C THR A 348 -1.81 -5.08 11.38
N ILE A 349 -1.85 -3.80 11.74
CA ILE A 349 -0.80 -3.17 12.54
C ILE A 349 -1.19 -3.29 14.00
N LEU A 350 -0.40 -4.04 14.74
CA LEU A 350 -0.58 -4.27 16.18
C LEU A 350 0.48 -3.45 16.93
N PRO A 351 0.13 -2.29 17.52
CA PRO A 351 1.06 -1.48 18.27
C PRO A 351 1.58 -2.24 19.49
N LEU A 352 2.88 -2.12 19.71
CA LEU A 352 3.57 -2.60 20.91
C LEU A 352 4.01 -1.41 21.77
N GLY A 353 4.57 -1.68 22.93
CA GLY A 353 5.22 -0.64 23.74
C GLY A 353 6.36 0.07 22.99
N ASN A 354 6.81 1.21 23.51
CA ASN A 354 8.00 1.94 23.02
C ASN A 354 7.93 2.42 21.53
N SER A 355 6.74 2.72 21.02
CA SER A 355 6.54 3.17 19.63
C SER A 355 6.99 2.16 18.58
N THR A 356 6.93 0.87 18.87
CA THR A 356 7.12 -0.22 17.92
C THR A 356 5.79 -0.88 17.57
N ALA A 357 5.73 -1.73 16.54
CA ALA A 357 4.53 -2.46 16.16
C ALA A 357 4.87 -3.78 15.47
N ILE A 358 3.89 -4.66 15.39
CA ILE A 358 3.92 -5.82 14.49
C ILE A 358 2.99 -5.54 13.32
N LYS A 359 3.48 -5.69 12.11
CA LYS A 359 2.67 -5.81 10.91
C LYS A 359 2.46 -7.29 10.66
N LEU A 360 1.23 -7.77 10.85
CA LEU A 360 0.90 -9.19 10.83
C LEU A 360 -0.21 -9.49 9.82
N THR A 361 -0.06 -10.54 9.03
CA THR A 361 -1.12 -11.03 8.15
C THR A 361 -2.19 -11.73 8.97
N THR A 362 -3.41 -11.17 8.96
CA THR A 362 -4.53 -11.64 9.81
C THR A 362 -5.70 -12.20 9.02
N ALA A 363 -5.82 -11.90 7.73
CA ALA A 363 -6.91 -12.37 6.88
C ALA A 363 -6.52 -12.40 5.39
N ARG A 364 -7.38 -12.99 4.55
CA ARG A 364 -7.34 -12.90 3.09
C ARG A 364 -8.49 -12.05 2.58
N TYR A 365 -8.27 -11.40 1.42
CA TYR A 365 -9.29 -10.68 0.66
C TYR A 365 -9.99 -11.57 -0.35
N TYR A 366 -11.28 -11.29 -0.53
CA TYR A 366 -12.11 -11.90 -1.57
C TYR A 366 -12.93 -10.81 -2.26
N THR A 367 -13.06 -10.92 -3.57
CA THR A 367 -13.91 -10.04 -4.36
C THR A 367 -15.39 -10.27 -4.03
N PRO A 368 -16.31 -9.39 -4.43
CA PRO A 368 -17.75 -9.59 -4.19
C PRO A 368 -18.28 -10.95 -4.66
N ASN A 369 -17.77 -11.49 -5.77
CA ASN A 369 -18.15 -12.78 -6.32
C ASN A 369 -17.42 -13.97 -5.64
N GLY A 370 -16.60 -13.73 -4.63
CA GLY A 370 -15.93 -14.79 -3.86
C GLY A 370 -14.60 -15.26 -4.41
N GLN A 371 -14.02 -14.56 -5.38
CA GLN A 371 -12.70 -14.90 -5.90
C GLN A 371 -11.61 -14.46 -4.92
N SER A 372 -10.68 -15.37 -4.58
CA SER A 372 -9.49 -15.03 -3.81
C SER A 372 -8.49 -14.28 -4.70
N ILE A 373 -8.04 -13.13 -4.23
CA ILE A 373 -7.02 -12.32 -4.91
C ILE A 373 -5.62 -12.91 -4.68
N GLN A 374 -5.40 -13.61 -3.54
CA GLN A 374 -4.08 -14.11 -3.12
C GLN A 374 -3.44 -14.99 -4.20
N ALA A 375 -2.20 -14.67 -4.57
CA ALA A 375 -1.36 -15.32 -5.57
C ALA A 375 -1.96 -15.37 -7.01
N LYS A 376 -3.21 -14.92 -7.19
CA LYS A 376 -3.90 -14.89 -8.51
C LYS A 376 -3.99 -13.49 -9.09
N GLY A 377 -4.33 -12.50 -8.26
CA GLY A 377 -4.65 -11.15 -8.73
C GLY A 377 -5.99 -11.08 -9.47
N ILE A 378 -6.18 -9.98 -10.15
CA ILE A 378 -7.32 -9.70 -11.02
C ILE A 378 -6.90 -9.92 -12.47
N THR A 379 -7.63 -10.77 -13.18
CA THR A 379 -7.46 -10.96 -14.63
C THR A 379 -8.29 -9.91 -15.36
N PRO A 380 -7.70 -9.07 -16.20
CA PRO A 380 -8.44 -8.08 -16.99
C PRO A 380 -9.46 -8.71 -17.93
N ASP A 381 -10.56 -7.97 -18.21
CA ASP A 381 -11.54 -8.36 -19.23
C ASP A 381 -10.95 -8.21 -20.64
N ILE A 382 -10.05 -7.23 -20.82
CA ILE A 382 -9.32 -7.00 -22.08
C ILE A 382 -7.84 -7.01 -21.77
N LEU A 383 -7.14 -8.02 -22.29
CA LEU A 383 -5.69 -8.17 -22.10
C LEU A 383 -4.91 -7.23 -23.03
N ASP A 384 -3.88 -6.59 -22.47
CA ASP A 384 -2.90 -5.84 -23.28
C ASP A 384 -1.87 -6.80 -23.87
N GLU A 385 -2.07 -7.18 -25.12
CA GLU A 385 -1.15 -8.06 -25.84
C GLU A 385 0.20 -7.38 -26.16
N SER A 386 0.27 -6.06 -26.09
CA SER A 386 1.51 -5.31 -26.33
C SER A 386 2.49 -5.38 -25.16
N ALA A 387 2.01 -5.73 -23.97
CA ALA A 387 2.78 -5.80 -22.73
C ALA A 387 3.50 -7.16 -22.53
N ARG A 388 3.86 -7.87 -23.60
CA ARG A 388 4.55 -9.17 -23.53
C ARG A 388 5.89 -9.12 -22.80
N ASP A 389 6.49 -7.94 -22.62
CA ASP A 389 7.73 -7.72 -21.88
C ASP A 389 7.56 -7.59 -20.35
N GLU A 390 6.32 -7.66 -19.81
CA GLU A 390 6.12 -7.72 -18.36
C GLU A 390 6.35 -9.13 -17.77
N SER A 391 6.74 -10.13 -18.59
CA SER A 391 7.00 -11.52 -18.18
C SER A 391 8.13 -11.69 -17.13
N GLY A 392 8.94 -10.63 -16.89
CA GLY A 392 9.97 -10.60 -15.86
C GLY A 392 9.58 -9.90 -14.55
N ARG A 393 8.35 -9.39 -14.43
CA ARG A 393 7.94 -8.74 -13.18
C ARG A 393 7.56 -9.75 -12.12
N LEU A 394 8.18 -9.58 -10.94
CA LEU A 394 7.87 -10.35 -9.74
C LEU A 394 6.39 -10.18 -9.37
N ARG A 395 5.71 -11.29 -9.09
CA ARG A 395 4.34 -11.35 -8.62
C ARG A 395 4.27 -11.94 -7.22
N GLU A 396 3.12 -11.86 -6.57
CA GLU A 396 2.92 -12.47 -5.25
C GLU A 396 3.25 -13.97 -5.24
N ALA A 397 2.86 -14.69 -6.29
CA ALA A 397 3.12 -16.13 -6.44
C ALA A 397 4.61 -16.49 -6.56
N ASP A 398 5.46 -15.51 -6.90
CA ASP A 398 6.90 -15.71 -7.07
C ASP A 398 7.68 -15.42 -5.78
N LEU A 399 7.01 -14.87 -4.75
CA LEU A 399 7.65 -14.57 -3.47
C LEU A 399 7.83 -15.83 -2.65
N GLU A 400 9.04 -16.04 -2.12
CA GLU A 400 9.30 -17.14 -1.20
C GLU A 400 8.44 -17.01 0.06
N GLY A 401 7.79 -18.10 0.47
CA GLY A 401 6.91 -18.13 1.63
C GLY A 401 5.56 -17.42 1.45
N HIS A 402 5.14 -17.10 0.22
CA HIS A 402 3.83 -16.51 -0.03
C HIS A 402 2.69 -17.42 0.45
N LEU A 403 1.57 -16.84 0.85
CA LEU A 403 0.38 -17.60 1.26
C LEU A 403 -0.29 -18.22 0.04
N SER A 404 -0.58 -19.52 0.12
CA SER A 404 -1.37 -20.22 -0.91
C SER A 404 -2.78 -19.63 -1.03
N ASN A 405 -3.39 -19.79 -2.19
CA ASN A 405 -4.74 -19.27 -2.48
C ASN A 405 -5.86 -19.92 -1.67
N GLY A 406 -5.61 -20.94 -0.88
CA GLY A 406 -6.62 -21.62 -0.06
C GLY A 406 -7.61 -22.50 -0.82
N SER A 407 -7.94 -22.16 -2.07
CA SER A 407 -8.78 -22.96 -2.98
C SER A 407 -7.97 -23.98 -3.80
N ASP A 408 -6.64 -23.84 -3.81
CA ASP A 408 -5.77 -24.63 -4.68
C ASP A 408 -5.03 -25.76 -3.96
N LYS A 409 -5.23 -25.94 -2.63
CA LYS A 409 -4.57 -27.03 -1.88
C LYS A 409 -4.79 -28.43 -2.48
N GLU A 410 -5.95 -28.69 -3.08
CA GLU A 410 -6.18 -29.94 -3.79
C GLU A 410 -5.56 -29.98 -5.19
N ARG A 411 -5.43 -28.81 -5.86
CA ARG A 411 -4.81 -28.74 -7.18
C ARG A 411 -3.29 -28.72 -7.12
N GLU A 412 -2.71 -28.03 -6.16
CA GLU A 412 -1.25 -28.01 -5.92
C GLU A 412 -0.72 -29.40 -5.61
N SER A 413 -1.40 -30.16 -4.74
CA SER A 413 -1.01 -31.54 -4.46
C SER A 413 -1.10 -32.47 -5.67
N ILE A 414 -2.00 -32.22 -6.62
CA ILE A 414 -2.11 -32.95 -7.90
C ILE A 414 -1.05 -32.48 -8.90
N GLU A 415 -0.74 -31.18 -8.93
CA GLU A 415 0.28 -30.60 -9.81
C GLU A 415 1.69 -30.96 -9.36
N GLU A 416 1.99 -30.91 -8.05
CA GLU A 416 3.25 -31.38 -7.47
C GLU A 416 3.46 -32.88 -7.71
N ALA A 417 2.43 -33.68 -7.58
CA ALA A 417 2.48 -35.10 -7.92
C ALA A 417 2.74 -35.34 -9.41
N LYS A 418 2.20 -34.50 -10.31
CA LYS A 418 2.48 -34.56 -11.76
C LYS A 418 3.88 -34.07 -12.10
N ILE A 419 4.40 -33.04 -11.42
CA ILE A 419 5.76 -32.53 -11.60
C ILE A 419 6.78 -33.56 -11.13
N MET A 420 6.57 -34.22 -10.00
CA MET A 420 7.43 -35.32 -9.54
C MET A 420 7.46 -36.50 -10.51
N LEU A 421 6.31 -36.82 -11.13
CA LEU A 421 6.23 -37.87 -12.16
C LEU A 421 6.90 -37.47 -13.48
N ASN A 422 6.98 -36.16 -13.80
CA ASN A 422 7.62 -35.68 -15.04
C ASN A 422 9.12 -35.34 -14.91
N GLN A 423 9.65 -35.17 -13.69
CA GLN A 423 11.07 -34.88 -13.47
C GLN A 423 12.02 -36.08 -13.74
N GLU A 424 11.46 -37.28 -13.85
CA GLU A 424 12.26 -38.44 -14.28
C GLU A 424 12.61 -38.48 -15.80
N SER A 425 12.10 -37.49 -16.59
CA SER A 425 12.19 -37.58 -18.07
C SER A 425 12.92 -36.46 -18.80
N ILE A 426 13.49 -35.43 -18.12
CA ILE A 426 14.11 -34.30 -18.85
C ILE A 426 15.56 -34.06 -18.45
N LYS A 427 16.47 -34.36 -19.39
CA LYS A 427 17.87 -33.87 -19.37
C LYS A 427 17.86 -32.38 -19.80
N PRO A 428 18.69 -31.51 -19.20
CA PRO A 428 18.73 -30.11 -19.57
C PRO A 428 19.44 -29.90 -20.92
N GLU A 429 18.74 -29.34 -21.89
CA GLU A 429 19.38 -28.72 -23.06
C GLU A 429 19.77 -27.27 -22.72
N SER A 430 21.04 -26.99 -22.85
CA SER A 430 21.61 -25.65 -22.74
C SER A 430 21.29 -24.85 -24.00
N ASN A 431 20.45 -23.88 -23.93
CA ASN A 431 20.28 -22.87 -24.98
C ASN A 431 20.96 -21.57 -24.58
N GLY A 432 22.00 -21.23 -25.35
CA GLY A 432 22.68 -19.93 -25.29
C GLY A 432 21.72 -18.80 -25.69
N HIS A 433 21.69 -17.74 -24.90
CA HIS A 433 21.04 -16.51 -25.26
C HIS A 433 21.98 -15.62 -26.06
N ASP A 434 21.65 -15.44 -27.34
CA ASP A 434 22.19 -14.36 -28.17
C ASP A 434 21.67 -13.01 -27.65
N ASN A 435 22.61 -12.14 -27.28
CA ASN A 435 22.36 -10.74 -27.03
C ASN A 435 21.99 -10.05 -28.36
N GLN A 436 20.72 -9.71 -28.53
CA GLN A 436 20.29 -8.78 -29.58
C GLN A 436 20.08 -7.38 -28.96
N ASP A 437 20.67 -6.42 -29.66
CA ASP A 437 20.72 -4.98 -29.42
C ASP A 437 19.46 -4.41 -28.73
N GLU A 438 19.60 -3.99 -27.45
CA GLU A 438 18.67 -3.10 -26.78
C GLU A 438 18.76 -1.72 -27.46
N LYS A 439 17.78 -1.41 -28.29
CA LYS A 439 17.52 -0.03 -28.68
C LYS A 439 16.99 0.70 -27.45
N ASP A 440 17.64 1.79 -27.07
CA ASP A 440 17.19 2.76 -26.08
C ASP A 440 15.78 3.29 -26.44
N GLU A 441 14.74 2.59 -26.01
CA GLU A 441 13.38 3.09 -26.06
C GLU A 441 13.19 4.09 -24.90
N GLU A 442 12.80 5.34 -25.21
CA GLU A 442 12.46 6.32 -24.18
C GLU A 442 11.42 5.75 -23.21
N PRO A 443 11.62 5.88 -21.88
CA PRO A 443 10.71 5.33 -20.89
C PRO A 443 9.29 5.88 -21.09
N ILE A 444 8.32 4.96 -21.19
CA ILE A 444 6.90 5.33 -21.36
C ILE A 444 6.43 6.13 -20.14
N VAL A 445 6.15 7.42 -20.34
CA VAL A 445 5.57 8.26 -19.29
C VAL A 445 4.09 7.90 -19.13
N LEU A 446 3.77 7.22 -18.04
CA LEU A 446 2.40 6.75 -17.74
C LEU A 446 1.38 7.89 -17.77
N GLY A 447 0.33 7.73 -18.58
CA GLY A 447 -0.73 8.71 -18.77
C GLY A 447 -0.38 9.83 -19.76
N SER A 448 0.76 9.75 -20.47
CA SER A 448 1.11 10.65 -21.58
C SER A 448 0.42 10.24 -22.88
N SER A 449 0.65 11.01 -23.94
CA SER A 449 0.20 10.67 -25.30
C SER A 449 0.85 9.40 -25.85
N ASN A 450 1.97 8.96 -25.28
CA ASN A 450 2.72 7.78 -25.70
C ASN A 450 2.30 6.51 -24.92
N ASP A 451 1.35 6.61 -23.97
CA ASP A 451 0.80 5.47 -23.24
C ASP A 451 -0.20 4.72 -24.14
N LEU A 452 0.27 3.64 -24.78
CA LEU A 452 -0.51 2.86 -25.75
C LEU A 452 -1.80 2.30 -25.13
N LEU A 453 -1.76 1.80 -23.91
CA LEU A 453 -2.95 1.25 -23.25
C LEU A 453 -3.98 2.33 -22.96
N LEU A 454 -3.55 3.55 -22.63
CA LEU A 454 -4.45 4.70 -22.50
C LEU A 454 -5.11 5.06 -23.85
N GLN A 455 -4.36 5.00 -24.95
CA GLN A 455 -4.92 5.21 -26.29
C GLN A 455 -5.92 4.11 -26.67
N GLN A 456 -5.62 2.84 -26.37
CA GLN A 456 -6.53 1.72 -26.59
C GLN A 456 -7.84 1.91 -25.82
N ALA A 457 -7.78 2.32 -24.54
CA ALA A 457 -8.97 2.63 -23.75
C ALA A 457 -9.80 3.77 -24.34
N MET A 458 -9.16 4.81 -24.86
CA MET A 458 -9.86 5.91 -25.55
C MET A 458 -10.52 5.45 -26.86
N ASN A 459 -9.84 4.60 -27.64
CA ASN A 459 -10.41 4.02 -28.87
C ASN A 459 -11.61 3.13 -28.55
N HIS A 460 -11.54 2.35 -27.48
CA HIS A 460 -12.65 1.52 -27.03
C HIS A 460 -13.92 2.34 -26.74
N PHE A 461 -13.80 3.47 -26.03
CA PHE A 461 -14.94 4.38 -25.81
C PHE A 461 -15.52 4.95 -27.12
N LYS A 462 -14.70 5.12 -28.13
CA LYS A 462 -15.11 5.67 -29.44
C LYS A 462 -15.62 4.61 -30.41
N GLY A 463 -15.62 3.32 -30.01
CA GLY A 463 -15.97 2.21 -30.87
C GLY A 463 -14.99 2.00 -32.04
N ILE A 464 -13.75 2.47 -31.88
CA ILE A 464 -12.69 2.32 -32.90
C ILE A 464 -11.96 1.02 -32.63
N THR A 465 -12.12 0.03 -33.52
CA THR A 465 -11.35 -1.21 -33.47
C THR A 465 -9.98 -0.95 -34.10
N THR A 466 -8.93 -0.81 -33.34
CA THR A 466 -7.56 -0.68 -33.86
C THR A 466 -6.87 -2.04 -33.78
N PRO A 467 -6.42 -2.63 -34.91
CA PRO A 467 -5.55 -3.79 -34.87
C PRO A 467 -4.23 -3.40 -34.14
N ASN A 468 -3.76 -4.25 -33.25
CA ASN A 468 -2.58 -4.02 -32.41
C ASN A 468 -1.29 -3.63 -33.16
N LYS A 469 -1.21 -3.92 -34.47
CA LYS A 469 -0.05 -3.63 -35.32
C LYS A 469 0.12 -2.15 -35.69
N ASP A 470 -0.98 -1.41 -35.81
CA ASP A 470 -0.96 -0.01 -36.31
C ASP A 470 -0.62 1.01 -35.20
N LEU A 471 -0.83 0.66 -33.94
CA LEU A 471 -0.53 1.54 -32.79
C LEU A 471 0.98 1.72 -32.55
N ARG A 472 1.80 0.70 -32.85
CA ARG A 472 3.26 0.79 -32.78
C ARG A 472 3.85 1.73 -33.83
N GLU A 473 3.27 1.75 -35.04
CA GLU A 473 3.69 2.67 -36.10
C GLU A 473 3.29 4.13 -35.82
N LEU A 474 2.18 4.37 -35.13
CA LEU A 474 1.73 5.72 -34.79
C LEU A 474 2.56 6.32 -33.66
N ALA A 475 3.00 5.53 -32.68
CA ALA A 475 3.88 5.96 -31.59
C ALA A 475 5.25 6.40 -32.13
N THR A 476 5.79 5.67 -33.11
CA THR A 476 7.09 6.01 -33.75
C THR A 476 7.02 7.25 -34.67
N LYS A 477 5.84 7.58 -35.20
CA LYS A 477 5.63 8.79 -36.02
C LYS A 477 5.34 10.04 -35.21
N GLY A 478 4.80 9.92 -33.99
CA GLY A 478 4.56 11.03 -33.06
C GLY A 478 5.82 11.58 -32.39
N ALA A 479 6.89 10.81 -32.29
CA ALA A 479 8.18 11.21 -31.72
C ALA A 479 9.09 11.99 -32.69
N LYS A 480 8.64 12.20 -33.93
CA LYS A 480 9.41 12.92 -34.98
C LYS A 480 8.81 14.29 -35.37
N LYS A 481 7.95 14.87 -34.54
CA LYS A 481 7.46 16.26 -34.70
C LYS A 481 7.74 17.06 -33.40
#